data_32288d16292a3f862e93997999e74004
#
_entry.id   32288d16292a3f862e93997999e74004
#
_cell.length_a   1.000
_cell.length_b   1.000
_cell.length_c   1.000
_cell.angle_alpha   90.00
_cell.angle_beta   90.00
_cell.angle_gamma   90.00
#
_symmetry.space_group_name_H-M   'P 1'
#
loop_
_entity.id
_entity.type
_entity.pdbx_description
1 polymer ?
#
loop_
_entity_poly.entity_id
_entity_poly.type
_entity_poly.pdbx_seq_one_letter_code
_entity_poly.pdbx_strand_id
1 'polypeptide(L)'
;MSTLSKTALLTQINTLLADNTTGDITASDLRSVLTDIVDSYPDIQVASGTLTSAQIKALHTTPITLISAPGAGIMLHPLAMRFFLDFETTAYTGSYTLRFKYNSSTASFFSVDSTYVNSVADYLSVLPDKDTKAYVNDAFVVDSTAAISTGNSPIKYKIYYALDTF
;
A
#
# COMPACT_ATOMS: atom_id res chain seq x y z
N MET A 1 9.49 9.22 18.77
CA MET A 1 10.33 8.05 18.48
C MET A 1 10.42 7.94 16.95
N SER A 2 11.62 7.97 16.39
CA SER A 2 11.79 7.71 14.95
C SER A 2 11.66 6.20 14.74
N THR A 3 10.78 5.78 13.84
CA THR A 3 10.72 4.40 13.36
C THR A 3 11.91 4.15 12.48
N LEU A 4 12.80 3.25 12.88
CA LEU A 4 13.90 2.79 12.05
C LEU A 4 13.38 1.80 11.00
N SER A 5 13.95 1.80 9.81
CA SER A 5 13.76 0.72 8.86
C SER A 5 14.40 -0.56 9.41
N LYS A 6 13.93 -1.74 8.95
CA LYS A 6 14.51 -3.04 9.31
C LYS A 6 16.04 -3.04 9.10
N THR A 7 16.50 -2.56 7.96
CA THR A 7 17.95 -2.47 7.65
C THR A 7 18.71 -1.56 8.62
N ALA A 8 18.15 -0.40 8.97
CA ALA A 8 18.76 0.52 9.93
C ALA A 8 18.83 -0.10 11.34
N LEU A 9 17.77 -0.82 11.75
CA LEU A 9 17.72 -1.53 13.02
C LEU A 9 18.78 -2.65 13.08
N LEU A 10 18.91 -3.45 12.03
CA LEU A 10 19.93 -4.49 11.93
C LEU A 10 21.34 -3.90 11.98
N THR A 11 21.61 -2.79 11.29
CA THR A 11 22.89 -2.10 11.36
C THR A 11 23.20 -1.63 12.78
N GLN A 12 22.20 -1.06 13.45
CA GLN A 12 22.36 -0.59 14.84
C GLN A 12 22.62 -1.74 15.81
N ILE A 13 21.90 -2.87 15.68
CA ILE A 13 22.12 -4.09 16.46
C ILE A 13 23.55 -4.58 16.27
N ASN A 14 24.03 -4.70 15.04
CA ASN A 14 25.37 -5.19 14.74
C ASN A 14 26.47 -4.25 15.25
N THR A 15 26.21 -2.94 15.33
CA THR A 15 27.17 -1.95 15.85
C THR A 15 27.21 -1.96 17.38
N LEU A 16 26.06 -1.99 18.04
CA LEU A 16 25.96 -1.84 19.50
C LEU A 16 26.36 -3.12 20.27
N LEU A 17 26.27 -4.29 19.64
CA LEU A 17 26.56 -5.58 20.26
C LEU A 17 27.94 -6.12 19.86
N ALA A 18 28.82 -5.28 19.32
CA ALA A 18 30.14 -5.70 18.85
C ALA A 18 31.15 -6.10 19.97
N ASP A 19 30.93 -5.63 21.21
CA ASP A 19 31.99 -5.58 22.23
C ASP A 19 31.88 -6.57 23.41
N ASN A 20 31.05 -7.60 23.33
CA ASN A 20 30.98 -8.57 24.43
C ASN A 20 32.03 -9.68 24.26
N THR A 21 33.18 -9.53 24.93
CA THR A 21 34.34 -10.44 24.78
C THR A 21 34.48 -11.47 25.91
N THR A 22 33.64 -11.50 26.96
CA THR A 22 33.89 -12.28 28.19
C THR A 22 32.68 -12.99 28.80
N GLY A 23 31.63 -13.33 28.06
CA GLY A 23 30.44 -13.97 28.63
C GLY A 23 30.07 -15.30 27.96
N ASP A 24 29.27 -16.10 28.65
CA ASP A 24 28.70 -17.34 28.12
C ASP A 24 27.73 -17.10 26.98
N ILE A 25 27.21 -15.86 26.86
CA ILE A 25 26.42 -15.40 25.72
C ILE A 25 27.36 -14.51 24.89
N THR A 26 27.72 -14.97 23.74
CA THR A 26 28.55 -14.19 22.82
C THR A 26 27.75 -13.06 22.15
N ALA A 27 28.43 -12.01 21.73
CA ALA A 27 27.80 -10.97 20.92
C ALA A 27 27.19 -11.53 19.62
N SER A 28 27.72 -12.64 19.11
CA SER A 28 27.18 -13.36 17.96
C SER A 28 25.81 -13.99 18.27
N ASP A 29 25.69 -14.65 19.42
CA ASP A 29 24.45 -15.33 19.82
C ASP A 29 23.32 -14.32 20.02
N LEU A 30 23.62 -13.21 20.71
CA LEU A 30 22.63 -12.15 20.92
C LEU A 30 22.21 -11.47 19.61
N ARG A 31 23.18 -11.22 18.69
CA ARG A 31 22.86 -10.68 17.37
C ARG A 31 21.99 -11.65 16.56
N SER A 32 22.28 -12.95 16.60
CA SER A 32 21.48 -13.96 15.91
C SER A 32 20.02 -13.91 16.37
N VAL A 33 19.80 -13.97 17.70
CA VAL A 33 18.44 -13.92 18.27
C VAL A 33 17.71 -12.61 17.91
N LEU A 34 18.40 -11.46 17.99
CA LEU A 34 17.79 -10.19 17.64
C LEU A 34 17.49 -10.08 16.14
N THR A 35 18.34 -10.66 15.30
CA THR A 35 18.10 -10.75 13.84
C THR A 35 16.87 -11.61 13.57
N ASP A 36 16.77 -12.79 14.18
CA ASP A 36 15.63 -13.69 14.05
C ASP A 36 14.34 -13.04 14.49
N ILE A 37 14.36 -12.26 15.57
CA ILE A 37 13.22 -11.49 16.04
C ILE A 37 12.78 -10.46 14.99
N VAL A 38 13.72 -9.65 14.48
CA VAL A 38 13.44 -8.63 13.46
C VAL A 38 12.92 -9.25 12.18
N ASP A 39 13.49 -10.40 11.76
CA ASP A 39 13.07 -11.11 10.55
C ASP A 39 11.72 -11.82 10.69
N SER A 40 11.31 -12.12 11.92
CA SER A 40 10.03 -12.74 12.22
C SER A 40 8.84 -11.76 12.10
N TYR A 41 9.10 -10.45 12.10
CA TYR A 41 8.03 -9.46 11.89
C TYR A 41 7.87 -9.16 10.40
N PRO A 42 6.64 -9.21 9.87
CA PRO A 42 6.40 -8.83 8.50
C PRO A 42 6.77 -7.35 8.30
N ASP A 43 7.55 -7.07 7.26
CA ASP A 43 7.92 -5.70 6.89
C ASP A 43 6.72 -5.02 6.21
N ILE A 44 5.85 -4.40 7.01
CA ILE A 44 4.69 -3.68 6.51
C ILE A 44 5.15 -2.34 5.94
N GLN A 45 5.04 -2.22 4.64
CA GLN A 45 5.33 -1.01 3.88
C GLN A 45 4.08 -0.16 3.69
N VAL A 46 4.28 1.12 3.36
CA VAL A 46 3.19 2.06 3.14
C VAL A 46 3.42 2.83 1.85
N ALA A 47 2.48 2.68 0.91
CA ALA A 47 2.37 3.56 -0.24
C ALA A 47 1.26 4.59 0.02
N SER A 48 1.53 5.86 -0.26
CA SER A 48 0.55 6.92 -0.10
C SER A 48 0.68 7.95 -1.21
N GLY A 49 -0.43 8.61 -1.55
CA GLY A 49 -0.44 9.63 -2.58
C GLY A 49 -1.79 10.33 -2.68
N THR A 50 -1.88 11.18 -3.69
CA THR A 50 -3.08 11.93 -4.02
C THR A 50 -3.38 11.75 -5.51
N LEU A 51 -4.59 11.34 -5.81
CA LEU A 51 -5.13 11.36 -7.17
C LEU A 51 -5.79 12.72 -7.39
N THR A 52 -5.31 13.45 -8.37
CA THR A 52 -5.91 14.73 -8.78
C THR A 52 -7.25 14.47 -9.47
N SER A 53 -8.12 15.47 -9.53
CA SER A 53 -9.41 15.37 -10.22
C SER A 53 -9.27 15.02 -11.71
N ALA A 54 -8.22 15.50 -12.37
CA ALA A 54 -7.93 15.15 -13.76
C ALA A 54 -7.57 13.67 -13.91
N GLN A 55 -6.75 13.15 -13.00
CA GLN A 55 -6.39 11.72 -12.96
C GLN A 55 -7.63 10.85 -12.70
N ILE A 56 -8.46 11.22 -11.73
CA ILE A 56 -9.68 10.48 -11.38
C ILE A 56 -10.62 10.37 -12.59
N LYS A 57 -10.82 11.46 -13.31
CA LYS A 57 -11.65 11.46 -14.53
C LYS A 57 -11.07 10.62 -15.66
N ALA A 58 -9.78 10.43 -15.70
CA ALA A 58 -9.10 9.60 -16.72
C ALA A 58 -9.03 8.10 -16.38
N LEU A 59 -9.37 7.68 -15.15
CA LEU A 59 -9.18 6.30 -14.65
C LEU A 59 -9.84 5.22 -15.49
N HIS A 60 -10.93 5.55 -16.19
CA HIS A 60 -11.63 4.58 -17.05
C HIS A 60 -10.79 4.16 -18.26
N THR A 61 -9.97 5.06 -18.79
CA THR A 61 -9.13 4.83 -19.96
C THR A 61 -7.65 4.70 -19.63
N THR A 62 -7.23 5.26 -18.51
CA THR A 62 -5.82 5.34 -18.12
C THR A 62 -5.67 4.94 -16.63
N PRO A 63 -5.49 3.65 -16.34
CA PRO A 63 -5.19 3.20 -14.99
C PRO A 63 -3.92 3.86 -14.43
N ILE A 64 -3.87 4.09 -13.14
CA ILE A 64 -2.75 4.73 -12.46
C ILE A 64 -2.06 3.73 -11.55
N THR A 65 -0.74 3.61 -11.69
CA THR A 65 0.10 2.79 -10.81
C THR A 65 0.24 3.47 -9.44
N LEU A 66 -0.16 2.76 -8.39
CA LEU A 66 -0.06 3.19 -7.00
C LEU A 66 1.19 2.60 -6.33
N ILE A 67 1.52 1.36 -6.67
CA ILE A 67 2.73 0.66 -6.23
C ILE A 67 3.32 -0.03 -7.45
N SER A 68 4.59 0.22 -7.73
CA SER A 68 5.30 -0.43 -8.83
C SER A 68 5.47 -1.93 -8.60
N ALA A 69 5.64 -2.69 -9.67
CA ALA A 69 5.96 -4.11 -9.59
C ALA A 69 7.24 -4.31 -8.75
N PRO A 70 7.24 -5.22 -7.76
CA PRO A 70 8.33 -5.33 -6.79
C PRO A 70 9.60 -6.03 -7.32
N GLY A 71 9.52 -6.68 -8.45
CA GLY A 71 10.61 -7.44 -9.06
C GLY A 71 10.32 -8.94 -9.16
N ALA A 72 11.14 -9.64 -9.94
CA ALA A 72 10.98 -11.08 -10.18
C ALA A 72 11.06 -11.88 -8.87
N GLY A 73 10.16 -12.85 -8.69
CA GLY A 73 10.10 -13.69 -7.50
C GLY A 73 9.52 -13.02 -6.26
N ILE A 74 9.09 -11.75 -6.37
CA ILE A 74 8.50 -11.02 -5.24
C ILE A 74 7.03 -10.76 -5.52
N MET A 75 6.20 -11.01 -4.53
CA MET A 75 4.77 -10.74 -4.54
C MET A 75 4.47 -9.55 -3.62
N LEU A 76 3.66 -8.62 -4.12
CA LEU A 76 3.10 -7.53 -3.34
C LEU A 76 1.79 -8.02 -2.72
N HIS A 77 1.64 -7.93 -1.41
CA HIS A 77 0.44 -8.33 -0.67
C HIS A 77 -0.21 -7.11 0.00
N PRO A 78 -1.26 -6.51 -0.58
CA PRO A 78 -1.99 -5.43 0.07
C PRO A 78 -2.75 -5.95 1.30
N LEU A 79 -2.59 -5.28 2.44
CA LEU A 79 -3.19 -5.68 3.72
C LEU A 79 -4.42 -4.83 4.06
N ALA A 80 -4.33 -3.53 3.85
CA ALA A 80 -5.41 -2.59 4.11
C ALA A 80 -5.22 -1.32 3.29
N MET A 81 -6.31 -0.62 3.04
CA MET A 81 -6.27 0.67 2.36
C MET A 81 -7.12 1.69 3.11
N ARG A 82 -6.61 2.90 3.24
CA ARG A 82 -7.38 4.09 3.60
C ARG A 82 -7.62 4.92 2.35
N PHE A 83 -8.85 5.28 2.14
CA PHE A 83 -9.33 6.11 1.06
C PHE A 83 -9.98 7.36 1.66
N PHE A 84 -9.59 8.54 1.23
CA PHE A 84 -10.14 9.80 1.69
C PHE A 84 -10.48 10.69 0.49
N LEU A 85 -11.77 10.97 0.31
CA LEU A 85 -12.24 12.00 -0.61
C LEU A 85 -12.18 13.34 0.13
N ASP A 86 -11.36 14.26 -0.35
CA ASP A 86 -11.19 15.61 0.17
C ASP A 86 -12.11 16.53 -0.66
N PHE A 87 -13.38 16.64 -0.22
CA PHE A 87 -14.39 17.35 -0.99
C PHE A 87 -14.10 18.86 -1.08
N GLU A 88 -14.07 19.38 -2.30
CA GLU A 88 -13.88 20.82 -2.53
C GLU A 88 -15.23 21.51 -2.81
N THR A 89 -15.69 21.53 -4.05
CA THR A 89 -16.90 22.31 -4.42
C THR A 89 -17.85 21.58 -5.37
N THR A 90 -17.34 20.67 -6.18
CA THR A 90 -18.12 19.99 -7.22
C THR A 90 -17.96 18.49 -7.09
N ALA A 91 -19.06 17.80 -6.86
CA ALA A 91 -19.10 16.35 -6.79
C ALA A 91 -18.81 15.70 -8.15
N TYR A 92 -18.26 14.50 -8.12
CA TYR A 92 -18.19 13.64 -9.30
C TYR A 92 -19.58 13.11 -9.66
N THR A 93 -19.77 12.76 -10.92
CA THR A 93 -21.00 12.16 -11.42
C THR A 93 -20.72 10.94 -12.28
N GLY A 94 -21.67 10.03 -12.31
CA GLY A 94 -21.60 8.77 -13.03
C GLY A 94 -21.92 7.58 -12.11
N SER A 95 -22.15 6.43 -12.72
CA SER A 95 -22.29 5.14 -12.03
C SER A 95 -21.07 4.30 -12.38
N TYR A 96 -20.14 4.17 -11.45
CA TYR A 96 -18.87 3.49 -11.62
C TYR A 96 -18.40 2.92 -10.28
N THR A 97 -17.38 2.09 -10.36
CA THR A 97 -16.62 1.60 -9.18
C THR A 97 -15.15 1.86 -9.41
N LEU A 98 -14.48 2.50 -8.47
CA LEU A 98 -13.02 2.54 -8.44
C LEU A 98 -12.51 1.19 -7.98
N ARG A 99 -11.63 0.58 -8.77
CA ARG A 99 -11.05 -0.72 -8.49
C ARG A 99 -9.55 -0.56 -8.22
N PHE A 100 -9.13 -1.02 -7.07
CA PHE A 100 -7.73 -1.12 -6.68
C PHE A 100 -7.34 -2.59 -6.84
N LYS A 101 -6.43 -2.88 -7.74
CA LYS A 101 -6.16 -4.24 -8.21
C LYS A 101 -4.73 -4.42 -8.69
N TYR A 102 -4.31 -5.67 -8.86
CA TYR A 102 -3.12 -5.95 -9.65
C TYR A 102 -3.36 -5.60 -11.12
N ASN A 103 -2.34 -5.08 -11.77
CA ASN A 103 -2.46 -4.62 -13.16
C ASN A 103 -2.92 -5.74 -14.12
N SER A 104 -2.42 -6.95 -13.93
CA SER A 104 -2.81 -8.14 -14.72
C SER A 104 -4.16 -8.73 -14.33
N SER A 105 -4.77 -8.28 -13.22
CA SER A 105 -6.04 -8.83 -12.72
C SER A 105 -7.24 -8.08 -13.28
N THR A 106 -8.33 -8.81 -13.53
CA THR A 106 -9.65 -8.24 -13.78
C THR A 106 -10.46 -8.06 -12.50
N ALA A 107 -10.11 -8.79 -11.43
CA ALA A 107 -10.75 -8.68 -10.12
C ALA A 107 -10.14 -7.53 -9.30
N SER A 108 -10.97 -6.86 -8.52
CA SER A 108 -10.52 -5.80 -7.61
C SER A 108 -10.15 -6.40 -6.25
N PHE A 109 -8.99 -5.97 -5.73
CA PHE A 109 -8.57 -6.26 -4.36
C PHE A 109 -9.34 -5.38 -3.37
N PHE A 110 -9.39 -4.08 -3.63
CA PHE A 110 -10.27 -3.13 -2.95
C PHE A 110 -11.19 -2.47 -3.97
N SER A 111 -12.38 -2.06 -3.55
CA SER A 111 -13.31 -1.33 -4.41
C SER A 111 -14.06 -0.25 -3.64
N VAL A 112 -14.27 0.89 -4.31
CA VAL A 112 -15.05 2.02 -3.80
C VAL A 112 -16.15 2.33 -4.79
N ASP A 113 -17.40 2.25 -4.33
CA ASP A 113 -18.58 2.56 -5.13
C ASP A 113 -18.69 4.06 -5.42
N SER A 114 -19.29 4.40 -6.55
CA SER A 114 -19.52 5.80 -6.96
C SER A 114 -20.30 6.61 -5.93
N THR A 115 -21.15 6.00 -5.15
CA THR A 115 -21.92 6.69 -4.09
C THR A 115 -20.98 7.42 -3.11
N TYR A 116 -19.84 6.84 -2.80
CA TYR A 116 -18.87 7.44 -1.90
C TYR A 116 -17.99 8.49 -2.59
N VAL A 117 -17.65 8.27 -3.85
CA VAL A 117 -16.83 9.19 -4.65
C VAL A 117 -17.63 10.41 -5.10
N ASN A 118 -18.93 10.25 -5.32
CA ASN A 118 -19.87 11.32 -5.68
C ASN A 118 -20.37 12.11 -4.45
N SER A 119 -19.81 11.88 -3.27
CA SER A 119 -20.18 12.59 -2.05
C SER A 119 -19.96 14.10 -2.20
N VAL A 120 -20.83 14.87 -1.57
CA VAL A 120 -20.75 16.34 -1.43
C VAL A 120 -20.14 16.76 -0.10
N ALA A 121 -19.45 15.85 0.57
CA ALA A 121 -18.72 16.05 1.82
C ALA A 121 -17.48 15.15 1.84
N ASP A 122 -16.56 15.46 2.73
CA ASP A 122 -15.41 14.62 3.00
C ASP A 122 -15.84 13.20 3.35
N TYR A 123 -15.15 12.22 2.80
CA TYR A 123 -15.43 10.82 3.05
C TYR A 123 -14.14 10.03 3.30
N LEU A 124 -14.09 9.36 4.45
CA LEU A 124 -13.01 8.45 4.81
C LEU A 124 -13.51 7.02 4.90
N SER A 125 -12.87 6.10 4.22
CA SER A 125 -13.11 4.67 4.34
C SER A 125 -11.82 3.89 4.61
N VAL A 126 -11.96 2.81 5.35
CA VAL A 126 -10.92 1.78 5.52
C VAL A 126 -11.43 0.54 4.80
N LEU A 127 -10.71 0.11 3.80
CA LEU A 127 -11.09 -1.02 2.96
C LEU A 127 -10.29 -2.25 3.40
N PRO A 128 -10.96 -3.31 3.89
CA PRO A 128 -10.32 -4.58 4.15
C PRO A 128 -10.05 -5.33 2.85
N ASP A 129 -9.13 -6.28 2.92
CA ASP A 129 -8.84 -7.23 1.86
C ASP A 129 -10.09 -8.01 1.44
N LYS A 130 -10.28 -8.18 0.14
CA LYS A 130 -11.39 -8.94 -0.46
C LYS A 130 -10.94 -10.05 -1.41
N ASP A 131 -9.70 -10.05 -1.89
CA ASP A 131 -9.23 -11.01 -2.88
C ASP A 131 -8.04 -11.81 -2.32
N THR A 132 -8.07 -13.11 -2.54
CA THR A 132 -7.04 -14.06 -2.13
C THR A 132 -6.04 -14.39 -3.24
N LYS A 133 -6.20 -13.83 -4.45
CA LYS A 133 -5.29 -14.08 -5.56
C LYS A 133 -4.09 -13.14 -5.49
N ALA A 134 -2.93 -13.75 -5.39
CA ALA A 134 -1.65 -13.07 -5.42
C ALA A 134 -1.00 -13.16 -6.80
N TYR A 135 -0.31 -12.11 -7.19
CA TYR A 135 0.40 -12.01 -8.46
C TYR A 135 1.87 -11.66 -8.20
N VAL A 136 2.76 -12.50 -8.73
CA VAL A 136 4.21 -12.27 -8.62
C VAL A 136 4.63 -11.19 -9.60
N ASN A 137 5.47 -10.25 -9.15
CA ASN A 137 6.02 -9.15 -9.95
C ASN A 137 4.96 -8.36 -10.72
N ASP A 138 3.85 -8.04 -10.08
CA ASP A 138 2.79 -7.23 -10.69
C ASP A 138 2.60 -5.91 -9.93
N ALA A 139 2.33 -4.85 -10.68
CA ALA A 139 2.05 -3.53 -10.13
C ALA A 139 0.64 -3.48 -9.52
N PHE A 140 0.45 -2.68 -8.49
CA PHE A 140 -0.86 -2.39 -7.94
C PHE A 140 -1.37 -1.06 -8.49
N VAL A 141 -2.53 -1.09 -9.13
CA VAL A 141 -3.08 0.03 -9.89
C VAL A 141 -4.49 0.39 -9.41
N VAL A 142 -4.93 1.59 -9.77
CA VAL A 142 -6.34 1.99 -9.68
C VAL A 142 -6.89 2.25 -11.08
N ASP A 143 -8.10 1.75 -11.34
CA ASP A 143 -8.89 2.05 -12.52
C ASP A 143 -10.35 2.33 -12.16
N SER A 144 -11.18 2.61 -13.16
CA SER A 144 -12.62 2.79 -13.02
C SER A 144 -13.39 1.91 -13.99
N THR A 145 -14.50 1.34 -13.54
CA THR A 145 -15.37 0.50 -14.40
C THR A 145 -16.09 1.29 -15.49
N ALA A 146 -16.29 2.60 -15.31
CA ALA A 146 -16.95 3.47 -16.28
C ALA A 146 -16.39 4.90 -16.19
N ALA A 147 -16.73 5.73 -17.16
CA ALA A 147 -16.32 7.12 -17.22
C ALA A 147 -16.84 7.93 -16.02
N ILE A 148 -15.98 8.79 -15.51
CA ILE A 148 -16.25 9.70 -14.39
C ILE A 148 -16.34 11.11 -14.96
N SER A 149 -17.46 11.78 -14.68
CA SER A 149 -17.67 13.14 -15.17
C SER A 149 -17.64 14.16 -14.02
N THR A 150 -17.51 15.43 -14.38
CA THR A 150 -17.48 16.55 -13.44
C THR A 150 -16.45 16.37 -12.32
N GLY A 151 -16.68 16.97 -11.16
CA GLY A 151 -15.85 16.80 -9.97
C GLY A 151 -14.50 17.51 -10.00
N ASN A 152 -14.11 18.03 -8.84
CA ASN A 152 -12.80 18.69 -8.68
C ASN A 152 -12.04 18.22 -7.43
N SER A 153 -12.65 17.37 -6.62
CA SER A 153 -12.12 16.93 -5.34
C SER A 153 -10.99 15.91 -5.51
N PRO A 154 -9.84 16.07 -4.88
CA PRO A 154 -8.79 15.06 -4.89
C PRO A 154 -9.15 13.88 -4.00
N ILE A 155 -8.54 12.73 -4.31
CA ILE A 155 -8.60 11.53 -3.47
C ILE A 155 -7.21 11.25 -2.90
N LYS A 156 -7.10 11.24 -1.58
CA LYS A 156 -5.89 10.82 -0.86
C LYS A 156 -6.00 9.35 -0.52
N TYR A 157 -4.92 8.60 -0.70
CA TYR A 157 -4.88 7.18 -0.35
C TYR A 157 -3.66 6.83 0.48
N LYS A 158 -3.80 5.77 1.28
CA LYS A 158 -2.70 5.10 1.98
C LYS A 158 -2.95 3.60 1.95
N ILE A 159 -2.01 2.86 1.38
CA ILE A 159 -2.05 1.40 1.23
C ILE A 159 -0.97 0.81 2.12
N TYR A 160 -1.36 -0.11 3.00
CA TYR A 160 -0.44 -0.92 3.81
C TYR A 160 -0.26 -2.25 3.08
N TYR A 161 0.99 -2.66 2.88
CA TYR A 161 1.29 -3.88 2.13
C TYR A 161 2.56 -4.56 2.66
N ALA A 162 2.66 -5.86 2.43
CA ALA A 162 3.87 -6.64 2.63
C ALA A 162 4.46 -7.06 1.27
N LEU A 163 5.74 -7.42 1.28
CA LEU A 163 6.43 -8.03 0.15
C LEU A 163 6.85 -9.44 0.57
N ASP A 164 6.39 -10.44 -0.18
CA ASP A 164 6.70 -11.85 0.05
C ASP A 164 7.60 -12.38 -1.07
N THR A 165 8.63 -13.14 -0.73
CA THR A 165 9.53 -13.81 -1.69
C THR A 165 9.18 -15.29 -1.80
N PHE A 166 9.18 -15.84 -3.02
CA PHE A 166 8.89 -17.24 -3.32
C PHE A 166 9.98 -17.87 -4.17
#